data_33fd8e57ba1badc64260d074c3603704
#
_entry.id   33fd8e57ba1badc64260d074c3603704
#
_cell.length_a   1.000
_cell.length_b   1.000
_cell.length_c   1.000
_cell.angle_alpha   90.00
_cell.angle_beta   90.00
_cell.angle_gamma   90.00
#
_symmetry.space_group_name_H-M   'P 1'
#
loop_
_entity.id
_entity.type
_entity.pdbx_description
1 polymer ?
#
loop_
_entity_poly.entity_id
_entity_poly.type
_entity_poly.pdbx_seq_one_letter_code
_entity_poly.pdbx_strand_id
1 'polypeptide(L)'
;MLTSAVVGELIKVGGRAGWAQNVNYTEWAAARHFYVGDWLYFVFDKRYYTVLEVNRWNYEQCNDSEFIKNISRGGRDVFNLTETRAYYFLSSGGYCYHGMKLRIHVQEFVPPSPINPSPSSANNAAAISPAKINHINVLLILVPCHCLLSSLICRLQNRLLAW
;
A
#
# COMPACT_ATOMS: atom_id res chain seq x y z
N MET A 1 -12.10 29.34 -15.36
CA MET A 1 -11.58 28.49 -14.25
C MET A 1 -12.00 27.07 -14.55
N LEU A 2 -11.09 26.21 -14.96
CA LEU A 2 -11.37 24.79 -15.19
C LEU A 2 -11.30 24.10 -13.80
N THR A 3 -12.45 23.82 -13.22
CA THR A 3 -12.55 22.96 -12.05
C THR A 3 -12.24 21.53 -12.51
N SER A 4 -11.05 21.04 -12.21
CA SER A 4 -10.73 19.63 -12.41
C SER A 4 -11.64 18.83 -11.49
N ALA A 5 -12.63 18.16 -12.06
CA ALA A 5 -13.46 17.24 -11.29
C ALA A 5 -12.57 16.07 -10.86
N VAL A 6 -12.36 15.91 -9.57
CA VAL A 6 -11.71 14.73 -9.01
C VAL A 6 -12.70 13.59 -9.17
N VAL A 7 -12.44 12.70 -10.11
CA VAL A 7 -13.21 11.46 -10.29
C VAL A 7 -12.63 10.45 -9.29
N GLY A 8 -13.45 9.99 -8.33
CA GLY A 8 -13.05 8.98 -7.38
C GLY A 8 -12.66 7.66 -8.07
N GLU A 9 -11.67 6.97 -7.52
CA GLU A 9 -11.15 5.70 -8.02
C GLU A 9 -12.04 4.54 -7.58
N LEU A 10 -12.20 3.52 -8.45
CA LEU A 10 -12.82 2.24 -8.08
C LEU A 10 -11.74 1.26 -7.62
N ILE A 11 -11.63 1.04 -6.33
CA ILE A 11 -10.55 0.27 -5.70
C ILE A 11 -11.05 -1.14 -5.36
N LYS A 12 -10.55 -2.16 -6.06
CA LYS A 12 -10.89 -3.56 -5.75
C LYS A 12 -10.16 -4.01 -4.46
N VAL A 13 -10.93 -4.26 -3.41
CA VAL A 13 -10.42 -4.69 -2.11
C VAL A 13 -9.74 -6.05 -2.22
N GLY A 14 -8.53 -6.18 -1.64
CA GLY A 14 -7.72 -7.39 -1.70
C GLY A 14 -7.12 -7.69 -3.08
N GLY A 15 -7.24 -6.75 -4.04
CA GLY A 15 -6.64 -6.86 -5.37
C GLY A 15 -7.15 -8.09 -6.14
N ARG A 16 -6.23 -8.96 -6.60
CA ARG A 16 -6.59 -10.17 -7.37
C ARG A 16 -7.43 -11.15 -6.57
N ALA A 17 -7.12 -11.34 -5.29
CA ALA A 17 -7.82 -12.28 -4.41
C ALA A 17 -9.25 -11.85 -4.08
N GLY A 18 -9.53 -10.55 -4.08
CA GLY A 18 -10.81 -10.01 -3.65
C GLY A 18 -10.97 -10.06 -2.13
N TRP A 19 -12.22 -10.08 -1.67
CA TRP A 19 -12.57 -10.22 -0.26
C TRP A 19 -12.68 -11.70 0.10
N ALA A 20 -11.60 -12.27 0.62
CA ALA A 20 -11.44 -13.70 0.88
C ALA A 20 -10.51 -13.94 2.08
N GLN A 21 -10.43 -15.18 2.54
CA GLN A 21 -9.48 -15.60 3.56
C GLN A 21 -8.04 -15.55 3.04
N ASN A 22 -7.08 -15.55 3.97
CA ASN A 22 -5.63 -15.59 3.69
C ASN A 22 -5.11 -14.39 2.88
N VAL A 23 -5.83 -13.27 2.93
CA VAL A 23 -5.37 -11.98 2.38
C VAL A 23 -4.92 -11.08 3.53
N ASN A 24 -3.70 -10.55 3.42
CA ASN A 24 -3.21 -9.54 4.38
C ASN A 24 -3.77 -8.16 4.03
N TYR A 25 -4.96 -7.86 4.54
CA TYR A 25 -5.61 -6.56 4.28
C TYR A 25 -4.88 -5.38 4.92
N THR A 26 -4.11 -5.60 5.98
CA THR A 26 -3.30 -4.55 6.61
C THR A 26 -2.20 -4.09 5.65
N GLU A 27 -1.47 -5.02 5.08
CA GLU A 27 -0.43 -4.72 4.09
C GLU A 27 -1.03 -4.16 2.79
N TRP A 28 -2.13 -4.74 2.32
CA TRP A 28 -2.83 -4.27 1.14
C TRP A 28 -3.27 -2.80 1.29
N ALA A 29 -3.80 -2.42 2.45
CA ALA A 29 -4.23 -1.05 2.73
C ALA A 29 -3.05 -0.09 2.94
N ALA A 30 -1.98 -0.53 3.58
CA ALA A 30 -0.79 0.28 3.84
C ALA A 30 -0.07 0.73 2.56
N ALA A 31 -0.22 -0.04 1.47
CA ALA A 31 0.36 0.28 0.16
C ALA A 31 -0.49 1.27 -0.67
N ARG A 32 -1.55 1.89 -0.09
CA ARG A 32 -2.53 2.69 -0.82
C ARG A 32 -2.94 3.94 -0.06
N HIS A 33 -3.39 4.93 -0.82
CA HIS A 33 -4.10 6.09 -0.31
C HIS A 33 -5.58 5.99 -0.68
N PHE A 34 -6.43 6.48 0.20
CA PHE A 34 -7.88 6.49 0.00
C PHE A 34 -8.37 7.92 0.18
N TYR A 35 -9.17 8.39 -0.76
CA TYR A 35 -9.68 9.74 -0.78
C TYR A 35 -11.21 9.78 -0.76
N VAL A 36 -11.75 10.88 -0.27
CA VAL A 36 -13.18 11.14 -0.35
C VAL A 36 -13.61 11.13 -1.82
N GLY A 37 -14.69 10.38 -2.10
CA GLY A 37 -15.17 10.14 -3.46
C GLY A 37 -14.75 8.80 -4.06
N ASP A 38 -13.73 8.13 -3.51
CA ASP A 38 -13.34 6.80 -3.94
C ASP A 38 -14.42 5.75 -3.63
N TRP A 39 -14.38 4.66 -4.37
CA TRP A 39 -15.27 3.53 -4.21
C TRP A 39 -14.49 2.27 -3.89
N LEU A 40 -14.83 1.60 -2.80
CA LEU A 40 -14.35 0.25 -2.52
C LEU A 40 -15.21 -0.75 -3.27
N TYR A 41 -14.57 -1.67 -3.99
CA TYR A 41 -15.24 -2.75 -4.71
C TYR A 41 -14.90 -4.08 -4.04
N PHE A 42 -15.89 -4.69 -3.41
CA PHE A 42 -15.78 -5.99 -2.76
C PHE A 42 -16.26 -7.09 -3.70
N VAL A 43 -15.38 -8.06 -3.97
CA VAL A 43 -15.69 -9.26 -4.76
C VAL A 43 -15.50 -10.47 -3.87
N PHE A 44 -16.57 -11.21 -3.61
CA PHE A 44 -16.55 -12.34 -2.68
C PHE A 44 -17.64 -13.37 -3.00
N ASP A 45 -17.48 -14.57 -2.44
CA ASP A 45 -18.55 -15.58 -2.45
C ASP A 45 -19.55 -15.30 -1.31
N LYS A 46 -20.72 -14.78 -1.66
CA LYS A 46 -21.76 -14.39 -0.71
C LYS A 46 -22.36 -15.56 0.08
N ARG A 47 -22.09 -16.80 -0.31
CA ARG A 47 -22.54 -17.98 0.44
C ARG A 47 -21.76 -18.16 1.75
N TYR A 48 -20.55 -17.63 1.80
CA TYR A 48 -19.63 -17.79 2.91
C TYR A 48 -19.31 -16.47 3.61
N TYR A 49 -19.14 -15.40 2.84
CA TYR A 49 -18.60 -14.15 3.36
C TYR A 49 -19.60 -13.01 3.34
N THR A 50 -19.43 -12.12 4.29
CA THR A 50 -20.17 -10.86 4.39
C THR A 50 -19.20 -9.70 4.38
N VAL A 51 -19.73 -8.49 4.11
CA VAL A 51 -19.01 -7.24 4.28
C VAL A 51 -19.83 -6.34 5.16
N LEU A 52 -19.39 -6.14 6.39
CA LEU A 52 -20.03 -5.31 7.38
C LEU A 52 -19.13 -4.12 7.71
N GLU A 53 -19.67 -2.92 7.57
CA GLU A 53 -19.04 -1.72 8.14
C GLU A 53 -19.37 -1.68 9.63
N VAL A 54 -18.34 -1.52 10.45
CA VAL A 54 -18.46 -1.51 11.93
C VAL A 54 -17.70 -0.31 12.51
N ASN A 55 -17.89 -0.04 13.77
CA ASN A 55 -17.07 0.90 14.51
C ASN A 55 -15.71 0.27 14.88
N ARG A 56 -14.79 1.10 15.40
CA ARG A 56 -13.44 0.66 15.79
C ARG A 56 -13.47 -0.46 16.83
N TRP A 57 -14.32 -0.35 17.84
CA TRP A 57 -14.41 -1.34 18.92
C TRP A 57 -14.83 -2.71 18.38
N ASN A 58 -15.90 -2.76 17.59
CA ASN A 58 -16.40 -3.98 16.99
C ASN A 58 -15.40 -4.61 16.01
N TYR A 59 -14.61 -3.77 15.28
CA TYR A 59 -13.52 -4.23 14.46
C TYR A 59 -12.40 -4.90 15.26
N GLU A 60 -11.99 -4.31 16.38
CA GLU A 60 -10.94 -4.86 17.24
C GLU A 60 -11.38 -6.18 17.87
N GLN A 61 -12.63 -6.28 18.31
CA GLN A 61 -13.20 -7.46 18.96
C GLN A 61 -13.79 -8.49 17.99
N CYS A 62 -13.76 -8.23 16.67
CA CYS A 62 -14.47 -9.03 15.67
C CYS A 62 -15.94 -9.25 16.03
N ASN A 63 -16.60 -8.23 16.57
CA ASN A 63 -18.01 -8.25 16.90
C ASN A 63 -18.86 -7.85 15.69
N ASP A 64 -19.59 -8.80 15.14
CA ASP A 64 -20.45 -8.63 13.97
C ASP A 64 -21.94 -8.38 14.33
N SER A 65 -22.28 -8.36 15.63
CA SER A 65 -23.65 -8.16 16.09
C SER A 65 -24.16 -6.74 15.89
N GLU A 66 -23.27 -5.75 16.01
CA GLU A 66 -23.59 -4.33 15.94
C GLU A 66 -22.81 -3.68 14.77
N PHE A 67 -23.33 -3.82 13.59
CA PHE A 67 -22.76 -3.19 12.39
C PHE A 67 -23.45 -1.85 12.06
N ILE A 68 -22.67 -0.94 11.48
CA ILE A 68 -23.18 0.35 10.96
C ILE A 68 -23.94 0.12 9.67
N LYS A 69 -23.38 -0.71 8.78
CA LYS A 69 -23.95 -1.00 7.46
C LYS A 69 -23.58 -2.40 6.99
N ASN A 70 -24.57 -3.12 6.47
CA ASN A 70 -24.35 -4.36 5.74
C ASN A 70 -24.30 -4.07 4.23
N ILE A 71 -23.17 -4.44 3.61
CA ILE A 71 -22.89 -4.18 2.19
C ILE A 71 -23.11 -5.45 1.35
N SER A 72 -23.32 -6.60 1.99
CA SER A 72 -23.39 -7.92 1.35
C SER A 72 -24.68 -8.15 0.58
N ARG A 73 -24.77 -7.68 -0.67
CA ARG A 73 -25.95 -7.85 -1.53
C ARG A 73 -25.78 -9.00 -2.51
N GLY A 74 -24.76 -8.90 -3.38
CA GLY A 74 -24.59 -9.79 -4.50
C GLY A 74 -23.24 -10.51 -4.61
N GLY A 75 -22.28 -10.16 -3.74
CA GLY A 75 -20.92 -10.67 -3.83
C GLY A 75 -20.03 -9.87 -4.78
N ARG A 76 -20.57 -8.81 -5.37
CA ARG A 76 -19.89 -7.78 -6.17
C ARG A 76 -20.44 -6.43 -5.80
N ASP A 77 -20.12 -6.00 -4.58
CA ASP A 77 -20.76 -4.85 -3.96
C ASP A 77 -19.79 -3.69 -3.84
N VAL A 78 -20.30 -2.47 -3.97
CA VAL A 78 -19.51 -1.25 -3.88
C VAL A 78 -19.89 -0.43 -2.65
N PHE A 79 -18.91 0.30 -2.12
CA PHE A 79 -19.07 1.21 -1.00
C PHE A 79 -18.37 2.53 -1.29
N ASN A 80 -19.09 3.64 -1.23
CA ASN A 80 -18.55 4.98 -1.47
C ASN A 80 -17.93 5.54 -0.18
N LEU A 81 -16.72 6.08 -0.29
CA LEU A 81 -16.02 6.76 0.79
C LEU A 81 -16.42 8.24 0.78
N THR A 82 -17.34 8.62 1.64
CA THR A 82 -17.97 9.95 1.64
C THR A 82 -17.39 10.92 2.67
N GLU A 83 -16.59 10.42 3.62
CA GLU A 83 -16.12 11.21 4.76
C GLU A 83 -14.64 10.99 5.03
N THR A 84 -13.97 12.05 5.49
CA THR A 84 -12.58 12.00 5.96
C THR A 84 -12.51 11.37 7.35
N ARG A 85 -12.44 10.04 7.39
CA ARG A 85 -12.35 9.26 8.64
C ARG A 85 -11.72 7.90 8.43
N ALA A 86 -11.52 7.17 9.52
CA ALA A 86 -11.23 5.76 9.46
C ALA A 86 -12.52 4.96 9.20
N TYR A 87 -12.45 4.01 8.29
CA TYR A 87 -13.49 3.02 8.02
C TYR A 87 -12.99 1.64 8.41
N TYR A 88 -13.90 0.83 8.93
CA TYR A 88 -13.60 -0.50 9.42
C TYR A 88 -14.61 -1.49 8.84
N PHE A 89 -14.11 -2.55 8.24
CA PHE A 89 -14.92 -3.60 7.64
C PHE A 89 -14.50 -4.95 8.19
N LEU A 90 -15.46 -5.86 8.37
CA LEU A 90 -15.20 -7.24 8.73
C LEU A 90 -16.16 -8.20 8.03
N SER A 91 -15.79 -9.48 8.00
CA SER A 91 -16.68 -10.57 7.62
C SER A 91 -17.18 -11.28 8.87
N SER A 92 -18.48 -11.57 8.91
CA SER A 92 -19.13 -12.33 9.99
C SER A 92 -18.76 -13.82 9.96
N GLY A 93 -19.39 -14.59 10.86
CA GLY A 93 -19.24 -16.04 10.87
C GLY A 93 -17.85 -16.53 11.30
N GLY A 94 -17.13 -15.74 12.11
CA GLY A 94 -15.81 -16.11 12.62
C GLY A 94 -14.65 -15.76 11.68
N TYR A 95 -14.90 -15.38 10.44
CA TYR A 95 -13.85 -15.06 9.46
C TYR A 95 -13.01 -13.84 9.83
N CYS A 96 -13.56 -12.90 10.58
CA CYS A 96 -12.84 -11.76 11.13
C CYS A 96 -11.62 -12.20 11.97
N TYR A 97 -11.76 -13.22 12.82
CA TYR A 97 -10.67 -13.77 13.64
C TYR A 97 -9.55 -14.38 12.78
N HIS A 98 -9.88 -14.81 11.57
CA HIS A 98 -8.93 -15.32 10.58
C HIS A 98 -8.42 -14.25 9.60
N GLY A 99 -8.53 -12.96 9.99
CA GLY A 99 -7.96 -11.85 9.25
C GLY A 99 -8.83 -11.25 8.16
N MET A 100 -10.08 -11.74 7.96
CA MET A 100 -11.01 -11.09 7.02
C MET A 100 -11.59 -9.81 7.64
N LYS A 101 -10.73 -8.83 7.82
CA LYS A 101 -11.05 -7.49 8.30
C LYS A 101 -10.14 -6.44 7.70
N LEU A 102 -10.69 -5.29 7.40
CA LEU A 102 -10.02 -4.18 6.72
C LEU A 102 -10.21 -2.89 7.52
N ARG A 103 -9.11 -2.17 7.74
CA ARG A 103 -9.12 -0.79 8.22
C ARG A 103 -8.46 0.08 7.16
N ILE A 104 -9.09 1.18 6.81
CA ILE A 104 -8.55 2.23 5.95
C ILE A 104 -8.71 3.59 6.60
N HIS A 105 -7.89 4.54 6.20
CA HIS A 105 -8.01 5.95 6.56
C HIS A 105 -8.21 6.76 5.29
N VAL A 106 -9.33 7.48 5.24
CA VAL A 106 -9.73 8.31 4.10
C VAL A 106 -9.35 9.75 4.35
N GLN A 107 -8.80 10.41 3.34
CA GLN A 107 -8.32 11.79 3.36
C GLN A 107 -9.01 12.63 2.28
N GLU A 108 -8.98 13.93 2.43
CA GLU A 108 -9.31 14.83 1.33
C GLU A 108 -8.23 14.77 0.25
N PHE A 109 -8.66 14.77 -1.01
CA PHE A 109 -7.71 14.90 -2.12
C PHE A 109 -7.25 16.36 -2.23
N VAL A 110 -5.99 16.62 -1.93
CA VAL A 110 -5.37 17.93 -2.14
C VAL A 110 -4.54 17.85 -3.44
N PRO A 111 -4.97 18.52 -4.53
CA PRO A 111 -4.16 18.59 -5.74
C PRO A 111 -2.79 19.21 -5.44
N PRO A 112 -1.71 18.72 -6.07
CA PRO A 112 -0.40 19.35 -5.92
C PRO A 112 -0.51 20.82 -6.33
N SER A 113 -0.06 21.72 -5.46
CA SER A 113 -0.02 23.16 -5.76
C SER A 113 0.81 23.39 -7.03
N PRO A 114 0.36 24.24 -7.97
CA PRO A 114 1.18 24.57 -9.12
C PRO A 114 2.52 25.11 -8.62
N ILE A 115 3.60 24.48 -9.05
CA ILE A 115 4.96 24.96 -8.76
C ILE A 115 5.08 26.29 -9.49
N ASN A 116 4.88 27.39 -8.79
CA ASN A 116 5.30 28.67 -9.30
C ASN A 116 6.83 28.61 -9.42
N PRO A 117 7.44 28.72 -10.62
CA PRO A 117 8.86 28.85 -10.70
C PRO A 117 9.23 30.13 -9.95
N SER A 118 9.87 29.96 -8.79
CA SER A 118 10.45 31.08 -8.07
C SER A 118 11.38 31.80 -9.04
N PRO A 119 11.28 33.13 -9.23
CA PRO A 119 12.22 33.84 -10.08
C PRO A 119 13.62 33.61 -9.48
N SER A 120 14.43 32.80 -10.17
CA SER A 120 15.83 32.61 -9.83
C SER A 120 16.46 34.00 -9.86
N SER A 121 16.83 34.52 -8.70
CA SER A 121 17.63 35.72 -8.55
C SER A 121 18.99 35.46 -9.20
N ALA A 122 19.06 35.79 -10.46
CA ALA A 122 20.33 35.86 -11.19
C ALA A 122 21.05 37.12 -10.70
N ASN A 123 21.93 36.98 -9.72
CA ASN A 123 23.05 37.89 -9.51
C ASN A 123 23.94 37.28 -8.42
N ASN A 124 24.97 36.58 -8.87
CA ASN A 124 26.32 36.67 -8.29
C ASN A 124 27.26 35.85 -9.17
N ALA A 125 27.83 36.55 -10.14
CA ALA A 125 29.03 36.12 -10.77
C ALA A 125 30.18 36.21 -9.75
N ALA A 126 30.44 35.14 -9.04
CA ALA A 126 31.65 34.97 -8.23
C ALA A 126 32.61 34.10 -9.02
N ALA A 127 33.75 34.69 -9.32
CA ALA A 127 34.88 34.12 -10.05
C ALA A 127 35.28 32.74 -9.51
N ILE A 128 35.26 31.73 -10.35
CA ILE A 128 35.78 30.39 -10.04
C ILE A 128 37.29 30.44 -10.16
N SER A 129 37.98 30.43 -9.00
CA SER A 129 39.40 30.16 -8.90
C SER A 129 39.63 28.64 -9.09
N PRO A 130 40.62 28.20 -9.90
CA PRO A 130 40.84 26.78 -10.10
C PRO A 130 41.53 26.17 -8.88
N ALA A 131 40.75 25.45 -8.06
CA ALA A 131 41.27 24.65 -6.97
C ALA A 131 41.90 23.36 -7.52
N LYS A 132 43.14 23.14 -7.09
CA LYS A 132 44.02 21.99 -7.41
C LYS A 132 43.31 20.65 -7.23
N ILE A 133 43.33 19.85 -8.29
CA ILE A 133 42.97 18.43 -8.24
C ILE A 133 44.08 17.70 -7.49
N ASN A 134 43.82 17.31 -6.25
CA ASN A 134 44.68 16.38 -5.52
C ASN A 134 44.42 14.97 -6.02
N HIS A 135 45.44 14.38 -6.64
CA HIS A 135 45.53 12.96 -6.91
C HIS A 135 45.64 12.17 -5.59
N ILE A 136 44.54 11.69 -5.06
CA ILE A 136 44.56 10.68 -4.03
C ILE A 136 43.35 9.75 -4.22
N ASN A 137 43.68 8.44 -4.34
CA ASN A 137 42.77 7.26 -4.21
C ASN A 137 41.97 6.82 -5.44
N VAL A 138 42.67 6.39 -6.47
CA VAL A 138 42.14 5.39 -7.44
C VAL A 138 42.67 3.98 -7.05
N LEU A 139 42.70 3.61 -5.80
CA LEU A 139 43.26 2.28 -5.40
C LEU A 139 42.36 1.51 -4.38
N LEU A 140 41.05 1.58 -4.48
CA LEU A 140 40.21 0.82 -3.55
C LEU A 140 38.89 0.30 -4.15
N ILE A 141 38.84 -0.05 -5.43
CA ILE A 141 37.68 -0.76 -6.03
C ILE A 141 38.17 -2.00 -6.82
N LEU A 142 39.05 -2.78 -6.23
CA LEU A 142 39.39 -4.12 -6.75
C LEU A 142 39.45 -5.14 -5.62
N VAL A 143 38.34 -5.34 -4.90
CA VAL A 143 38.10 -6.50 -4.01
C VAL A 143 36.58 -6.58 -3.77
N PRO A 144 35.93 -7.72 -3.80
CA PRO A 144 36.32 -9.04 -4.27
C PRO A 144 35.21 -9.72 -5.11
N CYS A 145 35.52 -10.03 -6.30
CA CYS A 145 34.69 -10.98 -7.08
C CYS A 145 34.93 -12.45 -6.67
N HIS A 146 35.76 -12.70 -5.65
CA HIS A 146 36.09 -14.08 -5.22
C HIS A 146 35.16 -14.70 -4.16
N CYS A 147 34.31 -13.93 -3.49
CA CYS A 147 33.39 -14.50 -2.50
C CYS A 147 32.10 -15.12 -3.07
N LEU A 148 31.72 -14.83 -4.31
CA LEU A 148 30.50 -15.37 -4.90
C LEU A 148 30.68 -16.73 -5.58
N LEU A 149 31.91 -17.12 -5.93
CA LEU A 149 32.17 -18.47 -6.50
C LEU A 149 32.29 -19.54 -5.42
N SER A 150 32.72 -19.22 -4.22
CA SER A 150 32.85 -20.18 -3.12
C SER A 150 31.53 -20.72 -2.59
N SER A 151 30.46 -19.91 -2.66
CA SER A 151 29.15 -20.35 -2.16
C SER A 151 28.40 -21.31 -3.07
N LEU A 152 28.69 -21.28 -4.39
CA LEU A 152 28.11 -22.22 -5.34
C LEU A 152 28.80 -23.59 -5.27
N ILE A 153 30.10 -23.64 -5.05
CA ILE A 153 30.87 -24.90 -4.96
C ILE A 153 30.51 -25.64 -3.65
N CYS A 154 30.28 -24.91 -2.55
CA CYS A 154 29.89 -25.52 -1.28
C CYS A 154 28.47 -26.16 -1.33
N ARG A 155 27.57 -25.65 -2.17
CA ARG A 155 26.22 -26.23 -2.33
C ARG A 155 26.18 -27.47 -3.22
N LEU A 156 27.17 -27.66 -4.11
CA LEU A 156 27.26 -28.83 -4.97
C LEU A 156 27.92 -30.03 -4.27
N GLN A 157 28.83 -29.79 -3.33
CA GLN A 157 29.49 -30.85 -2.56
C GLN A 157 28.57 -31.50 -1.51
N ASN A 158 27.60 -30.76 -0.97
CA ASN A 158 26.65 -31.34 0.00
C ASN A 158 25.51 -32.19 -0.63
N ARG A 159 25.41 -32.26 -1.95
CA ARG A 159 24.46 -33.14 -2.62
C ARG A 159 25.06 -34.49 -3.05
N LEU A 160 26.39 -34.67 -2.96
CA LEU A 160 27.07 -35.91 -3.35
C LEU A 160 27.44 -36.82 -2.17
N LEU A 161 27.15 -36.43 -0.92
CA LEU A 161 27.41 -37.23 0.28
C LEU A 161 26.14 -37.80 0.94
N ALA A 162 25.00 -37.76 0.23
CA ALA A 162 23.76 -38.37 0.70
C ALA A 162 23.31 -39.43 -0.32
N TRP A 163 24.15 -40.48 -0.47
CA TRP A 163 23.80 -41.82 -1.01
C TRP A 163 24.53 -42.85 -0.19
#